data_b3ea48e365c978e18e2be41749917ae4
#
_entry.id   b3ea48e365c978e18e2be41749917ae4
#
_cell.length_a   1.000
_cell.length_b   1.000
_cell.length_c   1.000
_cell.angle_alpha   90.00
_cell.angle_beta   90.00
_cell.angle_gamma   90.00
#
_symmetry.space_group_name_H-M   'P 1'
#
loop_
_entity.id
_entity.type
_entity.pdbx_description
1 polymer ?
#
loop_
_entity_poly.entity_id
_entity_poly.type
_entity_poly.pdbx_seq_one_letter_code
_entity_poly.pdbx_strand_id
1 'polypeptide(L)'
;PAGEGTSSSWEESERLLRATAGVSEATVVYRGVHSLATAGSGGTQVNVLAVDPTAAERLLWFRGDFAERSLRELMLAIAGPATLPGVRLPSDAEAVSLWVNSTITRENVTLWARVRDASGRYALIELGKLDRTGWRELRGSLGGRSEALEPPVEVVALLMTEPPNQFNASDAPLELDDLGAVRPDGSVTVAERFEGGVPWAVLPSPRPSGDRFEFGEAAERGGRVGIFRFRPGQTGGRRGLFIQDVSVPLPAIATASFVTRTGIGKGGRGLLTIGQAVVPFEVREVAAHFPSLPSEEGPGLIFDRGRLRAWVEAFDLSGRRFAPTEAWFRFAPGVSPAEREAVLRGVTRPPLSLQRVTTQADALARAERNPLVAAGGSGAFALALGGAGIVAATGLAASAGTAVARRRTEFAVLRVLGSTQLQLTAMLAVEYALVLTFGLAGGFGIGSALSRHLLRFLNVDDRGMPLEPPARFVFEGSAAALAAGALAGAAALALAVAWWQLRRLDDAAVLRMGYNIER
;
A
#
# COMPACT_ATOMS: atom_id res chain seq x y z
N PRO A 1 25.76 17.51 -1.61
CA PRO A 1 26.77 16.72 -0.96
C PRO A 1 26.11 15.99 0.20
N ALA A 2 25.77 14.71 -0.03
CA ALA A 2 25.26 13.85 1.02
C ALA A 2 26.42 13.57 1.96
N GLY A 3 26.25 13.96 3.24
CA GLY A 3 27.16 13.56 4.30
C GLY A 3 27.23 12.04 4.34
N GLU A 4 28.43 11.50 4.49
CA GLU A 4 28.75 10.11 4.81
C GLU A 4 28.23 9.78 6.22
N GLY A 5 26.90 9.76 6.37
CA GLY A 5 26.24 9.14 7.50
C GLY A 5 26.27 7.64 7.26
N THR A 6 26.85 6.87 8.17
CA THR A 6 26.79 5.42 8.26
C THR A 6 25.34 4.98 8.02
N SER A 7 25.02 4.56 6.78
CA SER A 7 23.70 4.01 6.46
C SER A 7 23.56 2.71 7.23
N SER A 8 22.79 2.74 8.31
CA SER A 8 22.44 1.56 9.09
C SER A 8 21.80 0.52 8.17
N SER A 9 22.10 -0.75 8.40
CA SER A 9 21.46 -1.85 7.66
C SER A 9 19.96 -1.85 7.90
N TRP A 10 19.19 -2.52 7.05
CA TRP A 10 17.74 -2.68 7.23
C TRP A 10 17.39 -3.17 8.63
N GLU A 11 18.08 -4.20 9.05
CA GLU A 11 17.89 -4.88 10.34
C GLU A 11 18.30 -4.00 11.52
N GLU A 12 19.35 -3.23 11.36
CA GLU A 12 19.84 -2.32 12.39
C GLU A 12 18.91 -1.13 12.60
N SER A 13 18.45 -0.51 11.51
CA SER A 13 17.47 0.57 11.59
C SER A 13 16.18 0.13 12.26
N GLU A 14 15.69 -1.07 11.90
CA GLU A 14 14.47 -1.64 12.50
C GLU A 14 14.66 -1.99 13.97
N ARG A 15 15.81 -2.54 14.36
CA ARG A 15 16.17 -2.84 15.74
C ARG A 15 16.24 -1.57 16.60
N LEU A 16 16.90 -0.54 16.10
CA LEU A 16 17.01 0.75 16.78
C LEU A 16 15.64 1.42 17.00
N LEU A 17 14.77 1.37 15.98
CA LEU A 17 13.41 1.88 16.11
C LEU A 17 12.59 1.12 17.15
N ARG A 18 12.64 -0.22 17.14
CA ARG A 18 11.95 -1.06 18.11
C ARG A 18 12.49 -0.93 19.53
N ALA A 19 13.77 -0.62 19.67
CA ALA A 19 14.40 -0.37 20.96
C ALA A 19 14.07 1.03 21.53
N THR A 20 13.47 1.92 20.74
CA THR A 20 13.10 3.26 21.19
C THR A 20 11.94 3.19 22.18
N ALA A 21 12.15 3.66 23.40
CA ALA A 21 11.11 3.69 24.43
C ALA A 21 9.85 4.43 23.95
N GLY A 22 8.67 3.85 24.14
CA GLY A 22 7.40 4.42 23.66
C GLY A 22 7.00 4.00 22.26
N VAL A 23 7.79 3.16 21.55
CA VAL A 23 7.42 2.52 20.30
C VAL A 23 6.95 1.10 20.58
N SER A 24 5.78 0.73 20.08
CA SER A 24 5.23 -0.65 20.23
C SER A 24 5.53 -1.53 19.01
N GLU A 25 5.51 -0.96 17.84
CA GLU A 25 5.77 -1.66 16.57
C GLU A 25 6.54 -0.74 15.64
N ALA A 26 7.50 -1.30 14.92
CA ALA A 26 8.26 -0.55 13.91
C ALA A 26 8.71 -1.45 12.77
N THR A 27 8.80 -0.89 11.59
CA THR A 27 9.38 -1.51 10.40
C THR A 27 10.01 -0.45 9.50
N VAL A 28 10.97 -0.87 8.70
CA VAL A 28 11.52 -0.02 7.64
C VAL A 28 10.96 -0.42 6.30
N VAL A 29 10.81 0.55 5.42
CA VAL A 29 10.10 0.45 4.15
C VAL A 29 10.95 1.06 3.05
N TYR A 30 10.85 0.52 1.87
CA TYR A 30 11.40 1.14 0.67
C TYR A 30 10.28 1.78 -0.15
N ARG A 31 10.47 3.02 -0.52
CA ARG A 31 9.65 3.74 -1.50
C ARG A 31 10.56 4.36 -2.56
N GLY A 32 10.20 4.20 -3.82
CA GLY A 32 10.93 4.80 -4.93
C GLY A 32 10.08 4.90 -6.18
N VAL A 33 10.49 5.78 -7.10
CA VAL A 33 9.86 5.92 -8.42
C VAL A 33 10.77 5.26 -9.43
N HIS A 34 10.22 4.31 -10.19
CA HIS A 34 10.98 3.48 -11.11
C HIS A 34 10.28 3.36 -12.46
N SER A 35 11.05 2.97 -13.48
CA SER A 35 10.53 2.82 -14.84
C SER A 35 10.04 1.41 -15.10
N LEU A 36 8.79 1.29 -15.57
CA LEU A 36 8.28 0.06 -16.15
C LEU A 36 8.91 -0.12 -17.54
N ALA A 37 9.54 -1.26 -17.77
CA ALA A 37 10.07 -1.57 -19.09
C ALA A 37 8.90 -1.87 -20.05
N THR A 38 8.65 -0.96 -20.96
CA THR A 38 7.66 -1.10 -22.03
C THR A 38 8.37 -1.19 -23.38
N ALA A 39 7.73 -1.79 -24.37
CA ALA A 39 8.29 -1.95 -25.72
C ALA A 39 8.52 -0.63 -26.49
N GLY A 40 8.15 0.52 -25.89
CA GLY A 40 8.31 1.86 -26.46
C GLY A 40 9.37 2.70 -25.75
N SER A 41 9.75 3.82 -26.34
CA SER A 41 10.85 4.71 -25.90
C SER A 41 10.55 5.56 -24.65
N GLY A 42 9.38 5.44 -24.05
CA GLY A 42 8.99 6.18 -22.83
C GLY A 42 8.52 5.23 -21.76
N GLY A 43 9.39 4.87 -20.81
CA GLY A 43 9.00 4.03 -19.67
C GLY A 43 7.97 4.73 -18.77
N THR A 44 6.85 4.06 -18.46
CA THR A 44 5.89 4.55 -17.47
C THR A 44 6.55 4.57 -16.09
N GLN A 45 6.54 5.73 -15.44
CA GLN A 45 7.02 5.85 -14.06
C GLN A 45 6.01 5.20 -13.11
N VAL A 46 6.49 4.39 -12.18
CA VAL A 46 5.70 3.62 -11.23
C VAL A 46 6.24 3.84 -9.83
N ASN A 47 5.36 4.14 -8.90
CA ASN A 47 5.68 4.18 -7.48
C ASN A 47 5.81 2.75 -6.95
N VAL A 48 6.97 2.42 -6.44
CA VAL A 48 7.26 1.12 -5.83
C VAL A 48 7.28 1.28 -4.33
N LEU A 49 6.50 0.47 -3.66
CA LEU A 49 6.48 0.34 -2.21
C LEU A 49 6.86 -1.09 -1.83
N ALA A 50 7.92 -1.26 -1.04
CA ALA A 50 8.29 -2.58 -0.53
C ALA A 50 8.17 -2.60 0.99
N VAL A 51 7.31 -3.48 1.49
CA VAL A 51 6.93 -3.60 2.90
C VAL A 51 7.22 -4.99 3.43
N ASP A 52 7.43 -5.10 4.73
CA ASP A 52 7.35 -6.38 5.41
C ASP A 52 5.87 -6.78 5.54
N PRO A 53 5.41 -7.88 4.94
CA PRO A 53 3.99 -8.25 4.95
C PRO A 53 3.40 -8.39 6.35
N THR A 54 4.16 -8.95 7.29
CA THR A 54 3.72 -9.18 8.67
C THR A 54 3.62 -7.87 9.46
N ALA A 55 4.60 -6.99 9.29
CA ALA A 55 4.60 -5.68 9.94
C ALA A 55 3.53 -4.75 9.33
N ALA A 56 3.35 -4.79 8.02
CA ALA A 56 2.34 -4.00 7.31
C ALA A 56 0.92 -4.34 7.79
N GLU A 57 0.60 -5.63 7.98
CA GLU A 57 -0.68 -6.07 8.53
C GLU A 57 -0.98 -5.43 9.91
N ARG A 58 0.04 -5.27 10.74
CA ARG A 58 -0.11 -4.69 12.07
C ARG A 58 -0.09 -3.16 12.12
N LEU A 59 0.65 -2.53 11.23
CA LEU A 59 0.87 -1.08 11.24
C LEU A 59 -0.13 -0.30 10.40
N LEU A 60 -0.58 -0.84 9.27
CA LEU A 60 -1.44 -0.12 8.35
C LEU A 60 -2.90 -0.16 8.81
N TRP A 61 -3.56 0.97 8.68
CA TRP A 61 -5.01 1.03 8.71
C TRP A 61 -5.55 0.75 7.30
N PHE A 62 -6.43 -0.23 7.19
CA PHE A 62 -6.98 -0.65 5.91
C PHE A 62 -8.51 -0.71 5.97
N ARG A 63 -9.17 0.01 5.09
CA ARG A 63 -10.63 0.06 5.01
C ARG A 63 -11.14 -1.03 4.06
N GLY A 64 -12.26 -1.65 4.38
CA GLY A 64 -12.78 -2.82 3.64
C GLY A 64 -13.18 -2.57 2.19
N ASP A 65 -13.21 -1.33 1.72
CA ASP A 65 -13.46 -0.98 0.31
C ASP A 65 -12.18 -0.62 -0.46
N PHE A 66 -11.02 -0.73 0.17
CA PHE A 66 -9.74 -0.47 -0.51
C PHE A 66 -9.36 -1.58 -1.47
N ALA A 67 -9.80 -2.80 -1.22
CA ALA A 67 -9.64 -3.94 -2.12
C ALA A 67 -10.79 -4.94 -1.92
N GLU A 68 -10.92 -5.90 -2.84
CA GLU A 68 -11.85 -7.02 -2.71
C GLU A 68 -11.44 -7.97 -1.58
N ARG A 69 -10.14 -8.03 -1.27
CA ARG A 69 -9.55 -8.87 -0.23
C ARG A 69 -9.12 -8.05 0.98
N SER A 70 -9.06 -8.70 2.13
CA SER A 70 -8.52 -8.12 3.35
C SER A 70 -7.01 -7.79 3.21
N LEU A 71 -6.49 -6.85 4.01
CA LEU A 71 -5.06 -6.54 4.04
C LEU A 71 -4.21 -7.79 4.28
N ARG A 72 -4.64 -8.66 5.17
CA ARG A 72 -3.96 -9.92 5.47
C ARG A 72 -3.82 -10.81 4.24
N GLU A 73 -4.90 -11.00 3.48
CA GLU A 73 -4.87 -11.81 2.26
C GLU A 73 -3.99 -11.19 1.18
N LEU A 74 -4.01 -9.85 1.05
CA LEU A 74 -3.12 -9.12 0.16
C LEU A 74 -1.65 -9.33 0.54
N MET A 75 -1.32 -9.21 1.81
CA MET A 75 0.06 -9.42 2.30
C MET A 75 0.52 -10.86 2.10
N LEU A 76 -0.34 -11.84 2.36
CA LEU A 76 -0.05 -13.25 2.10
C LEU A 76 0.17 -13.54 0.61
N ALA A 77 -0.51 -12.83 -0.29
CA ALA A 77 -0.36 -13.03 -1.74
C ALA A 77 1.02 -12.62 -2.27
N ILE A 78 1.73 -11.72 -1.58
CA ILE A 78 3.08 -11.28 -1.96
C ILE A 78 4.19 -11.87 -1.09
N ALA A 79 3.87 -12.38 0.10
CA ALA A 79 4.83 -12.94 1.03
C ALA A 79 5.57 -14.16 0.44
N GLY A 80 6.82 -14.34 0.82
CA GLY A 80 7.60 -15.50 0.41
C GLY A 80 9.07 -15.43 0.86
N PRO A 81 9.90 -16.39 0.42
CA PRO A 81 11.30 -16.43 0.83
C PRO A 81 12.05 -15.17 0.37
N ALA A 82 12.83 -14.63 1.29
CA ALA A 82 13.64 -13.43 1.05
C ALA A 82 15.05 -13.73 0.49
N THR A 83 15.26 -14.94 -0.01
CA THR A 83 16.56 -15.38 -0.54
C THR A 83 16.36 -16.00 -1.91
N LEU A 84 17.27 -15.70 -2.82
CA LEU A 84 17.33 -16.38 -4.12
C LEU A 84 17.97 -17.76 -3.97
N PRO A 85 17.55 -18.76 -4.75
CA PRO A 85 18.23 -20.05 -4.77
C PRO A 85 19.66 -19.91 -5.32
N GLY A 86 20.56 -20.77 -4.89
CA GLY A 86 21.95 -20.81 -5.32
C GLY A 86 22.53 -22.21 -5.34
N VAL A 87 23.53 -22.43 -6.15
CA VAL A 87 24.36 -23.64 -6.12
C VAL A 87 25.37 -23.49 -5.00
N ARG A 88 25.25 -24.30 -3.96
CA ARG A 88 26.10 -24.24 -2.77
C ARG A 88 27.47 -24.84 -3.05
N LEU A 89 28.51 -24.09 -2.75
CA LEU A 89 29.88 -24.54 -2.83
C LEU A 89 30.34 -25.13 -1.47
N PRO A 90 31.35 -26.00 -1.47
CA PRO A 90 32.00 -26.46 -0.24
C PRO A 90 32.48 -25.30 0.62
N SER A 91 32.48 -25.46 1.93
CA SER A 91 32.88 -24.39 2.87
C SER A 91 34.37 -24.03 2.82
N ASP A 92 35.19 -24.93 2.26
CA ASP A 92 36.64 -24.77 2.05
C ASP A 92 36.98 -24.30 0.62
N ALA A 93 36.00 -23.81 -0.15
CA ALA A 93 36.21 -23.33 -1.50
C ALA A 93 37.11 -22.07 -1.53
N GLU A 94 38.18 -22.09 -2.31
CA GLU A 94 39.07 -20.95 -2.56
C GLU A 94 38.77 -20.22 -3.88
N ALA A 95 38.22 -20.95 -4.86
CA ALA A 95 37.79 -20.36 -6.12
C ALA A 95 36.53 -21.05 -6.68
N VAL A 96 35.80 -20.33 -7.51
CA VAL A 96 34.75 -20.89 -8.36
C VAL A 96 35.38 -21.39 -9.64
N SER A 97 35.01 -22.59 -10.09
CA SER A 97 35.41 -23.13 -11.41
C SER A 97 34.18 -23.40 -12.26
N LEU A 98 34.33 -23.22 -13.58
CA LEU A 98 33.30 -23.51 -14.56
C LEU A 98 33.95 -23.95 -15.89
N TRP A 99 33.55 -25.08 -16.42
CA TRP A 99 33.93 -25.49 -17.75
C TRP A 99 33.06 -24.82 -18.80
N VAL A 100 33.72 -24.24 -19.81
CA VAL A 100 33.04 -23.53 -20.89
C VAL A 100 33.58 -23.98 -22.24
N ASN A 101 32.72 -24.08 -23.26
CA ASN A 101 33.10 -24.26 -24.63
C ASN A 101 32.45 -23.14 -25.49
N SER A 102 33.25 -22.32 -26.07
CA SER A 102 32.80 -21.33 -27.05
C SER A 102 33.23 -21.75 -28.43
N THR A 103 32.28 -21.90 -29.34
CA THR A 103 32.57 -22.30 -30.73
C THR A 103 33.18 -21.17 -31.55
N ILE A 104 33.10 -19.94 -31.06
CA ILE A 104 33.74 -18.75 -31.66
C ILE A 104 34.42 -17.92 -30.55
N THR A 105 35.41 -17.15 -30.90
CA THR A 105 36.05 -16.19 -29.96
C THR A 105 35.13 -15.00 -29.72
N ARG A 106 34.99 -14.61 -28.44
CA ARG A 106 34.29 -13.42 -27.99
C ARG A 106 35.20 -12.64 -27.01
N GLU A 107 36.24 -12.04 -27.53
CA GLU A 107 37.31 -11.38 -26.75
C GLU A 107 36.80 -10.30 -25.79
N ASN A 108 35.63 -9.71 -26.11
CA ASN A 108 35.04 -8.63 -25.35
C ASN A 108 33.95 -9.11 -24.34
N VAL A 109 33.70 -10.42 -24.28
CA VAL A 109 32.75 -11.00 -23.33
C VAL A 109 33.52 -11.55 -22.14
N THR A 110 33.22 -11.03 -20.97
CA THR A 110 33.75 -11.55 -19.68
C THR A 110 32.64 -12.30 -18.96
N LEU A 111 32.96 -13.50 -18.50
CA LEU A 111 32.06 -14.34 -17.69
C LEU A 111 32.35 -14.13 -16.21
N TRP A 112 31.29 -13.98 -15.42
CA TRP A 112 31.31 -13.72 -13.99
C TRP A 112 30.37 -14.70 -13.27
N ALA A 113 30.75 -15.10 -12.06
CA ALA A 113 29.85 -15.73 -11.12
C ALA A 113 29.31 -14.70 -10.12
N ARG A 114 28.00 -14.59 -9.99
CA ARG A 114 27.37 -13.83 -8.89
C ARG A 114 27.21 -14.76 -7.72
N VAL A 115 27.87 -14.48 -6.64
CA VAL A 115 27.85 -15.31 -5.43
C VAL A 115 27.22 -14.59 -4.26
N ARG A 116 26.61 -15.35 -3.35
CA ARG A 116 26.11 -14.91 -2.05
C ARG A 116 26.83 -15.68 -0.95
N ASP A 117 27.30 -14.99 0.07
CA ASP A 117 27.90 -15.58 1.25
C ASP A 117 26.89 -15.92 2.35
N ALA A 118 27.33 -16.57 3.43
CA ALA A 118 26.50 -16.97 4.56
C ALA A 118 25.85 -15.79 5.30
N SER A 119 26.44 -14.59 5.25
CA SER A 119 25.86 -13.36 5.81
C SER A 119 24.84 -12.69 4.89
N GLY A 120 24.61 -13.24 3.68
CA GLY A 120 23.71 -12.69 2.69
C GLY A 120 24.32 -11.60 1.80
N ARG A 121 25.62 -11.34 1.89
CA ARG A 121 26.29 -10.38 1.03
C ARG A 121 26.54 -10.96 -0.35
N TYR A 122 26.35 -10.13 -1.37
CA TYR A 122 26.59 -10.52 -2.75
C TYR A 122 27.94 -10.02 -3.25
N ALA A 123 28.66 -10.88 -3.98
CA ALA A 123 29.92 -10.53 -4.64
C ALA A 123 29.90 -10.96 -6.11
N LEU A 124 30.69 -10.28 -6.92
CA LEU A 124 30.90 -10.61 -8.32
C LEU A 124 32.32 -11.17 -8.49
N ILE A 125 32.43 -12.39 -8.99
CA ILE A 125 33.67 -13.12 -9.17
C ILE A 125 33.96 -13.20 -10.67
N GLU A 126 35.06 -12.63 -11.13
CA GLU A 126 35.49 -12.78 -12.52
C GLU A 126 36.00 -14.21 -12.75
N LEU A 127 35.40 -14.93 -13.69
CA LEU A 127 35.85 -16.25 -14.11
C LEU A 127 36.84 -16.16 -15.25
N GLY A 128 36.64 -15.22 -16.18
CA GLY A 128 37.52 -14.96 -17.29
C GLY A 128 36.83 -14.54 -18.59
N LYS A 129 37.61 -14.28 -19.61
CA LYS A 129 37.11 -13.87 -20.93
C LYS A 129 36.80 -15.07 -21.83
N LEU A 130 35.88 -14.89 -22.79
CA LEU A 130 35.56 -15.88 -23.84
C LEU A 130 36.41 -15.66 -25.10
N ASP A 131 37.73 -15.51 -24.93
CA ASP A 131 38.69 -15.13 -25.93
C ASP A 131 39.28 -16.32 -26.74
N ARG A 132 38.90 -17.55 -26.41
CA ARG A 132 39.36 -18.78 -27.10
C ARG A 132 38.21 -19.72 -27.35
N THR A 133 38.36 -20.52 -28.39
CA THR A 133 37.44 -21.61 -28.75
C THR A 133 37.82 -22.92 -28.04
N GLY A 134 36.88 -23.84 -27.97
CA GLY A 134 37.05 -25.17 -27.36
C GLY A 134 36.80 -25.20 -25.85
N TRP A 135 36.75 -26.42 -25.29
CA TRP A 135 36.54 -26.65 -23.87
C TRP A 135 37.73 -26.17 -23.03
N ARG A 136 37.43 -25.42 -22.01
CA ARG A 136 38.39 -24.97 -21.00
C ARG A 136 37.73 -24.69 -19.64
N GLU A 137 38.49 -24.82 -18.63
CA GLU A 137 38.11 -24.41 -17.28
C GLU A 137 38.43 -22.95 -17.05
N LEU A 138 37.45 -22.16 -16.60
CA LEU A 138 37.62 -20.81 -16.11
C LEU A 138 37.57 -20.84 -14.57
N ARG A 139 38.44 -20.08 -13.91
CA ARG A 139 38.54 -20.05 -12.44
C ARG A 139 38.54 -18.63 -11.92
N GLY A 140 37.70 -18.35 -10.93
CA GLY A 140 37.62 -17.07 -10.25
C GLY A 140 37.87 -17.19 -8.76
N SER A 141 38.86 -16.48 -8.23
CA SER A 141 39.24 -16.52 -6.81
C SER A 141 38.15 -15.91 -5.92
N LEU A 142 37.81 -16.58 -4.83
CA LEU A 142 36.95 -16.09 -3.75
C LEU A 142 37.73 -15.22 -2.75
N GLY A 143 39.08 -15.36 -2.70
CA GLY A 143 39.99 -14.57 -1.87
C GLY A 143 40.42 -13.27 -2.51
N GLY A 144 41.33 -12.53 -1.80
CA GLY A 144 41.96 -11.31 -2.32
C GLY A 144 41.06 -10.06 -2.36
N ARG A 145 39.95 -10.07 -1.65
CA ARG A 145 38.98 -8.98 -1.53
C ARG A 145 39.27 -8.13 -0.28
N SER A 146 38.82 -6.89 -0.31
CA SER A 146 38.86 -6.01 0.88
C SER A 146 38.08 -6.57 2.06
N GLU A 147 37.01 -7.31 1.77
CA GLU A 147 36.19 -8.03 2.74
C GLU A 147 36.12 -9.51 2.34
N ALA A 148 36.51 -10.42 3.22
CA ALA A 148 36.41 -11.85 3.00
C ALA A 148 34.94 -12.29 2.94
N LEU A 149 34.62 -13.25 2.08
CA LEU A 149 33.32 -13.88 2.01
C LEU A 149 33.17 -14.91 3.13
N GLU A 150 32.03 -14.94 3.80
CA GLU A 150 31.72 -15.89 4.84
C GLU A 150 31.18 -17.20 4.24
N PRO A 151 31.89 -18.35 4.46
CA PRO A 151 31.40 -19.62 3.95
C PRO A 151 30.13 -20.11 4.71
N PRO A 152 29.25 -20.90 4.09
CA PRO A 152 29.31 -21.37 2.70
C PRO A 152 28.92 -20.28 1.70
N VAL A 153 29.54 -20.33 0.52
CA VAL A 153 29.23 -19.44 -0.60
C VAL A 153 28.31 -20.18 -1.57
N GLU A 154 27.34 -19.45 -2.13
CA GLU A 154 26.40 -19.98 -3.13
C GLU A 154 26.49 -19.18 -4.43
N VAL A 155 26.55 -19.86 -5.58
CA VAL A 155 26.47 -19.24 -6.90
C VAL A 155 25.01 -19.06 -7.26
N VAL A 156 24.55 -17.81 -7.36
CA VAL A 156 23.15 -17.47 -7.66
C VAL A 156 22.89 -17.14 -9.12
N ALA A 157 23.93 -16.72 -9.84
CA ALA A 157 23.84 -16.41 -11.28
C ALA A 157 25.20 -16.49 -11.96
N LEU A 158 25.17 -16.71 -13.27
CA LEU A 158 26.30 -16.57 -14.18
C LEU A 158 26.02 -15.37 -15.08
N LEU A 159 26.88 -14.36 -15.04
CA LEU A 159 26.68 -13.13 -15.77
C LEU A 159 27.73 -12.98 -16.87
N MET A 160 27.30 -12.47 -18.01
CA MET A 160 28.16 -12.12 -19.13
C MET A 160 28.07 -10.62 -19.38
N THR A 161 29.20 -9.95 -19.36
CA THR A 161 29.29 -8.51 -19.63
C THR A 161 29.99 -8.26 -20.96
N GLU A 162 29.37 -7.41 -21.77
CA GLU A 162 29.91 -6.89 -23.03
C GLU A 162 30.14 -5.38 -22.89
N PRO A 163 31.19 -4.80 -23.47
CA PRO A 163 31.32 -3.35 -23.54
C PRO A 163 30.13 -2.73 -24.28
N PRO A 164 29.69 -1.54 -23.89
CA PRO A 164 28.68 -0.81 -24.65
C PRO A 164 29.20 -0.54 -26.08
N ASN A 165 28.29 -0.57 -27.05
CA ASN A 165 28.54 -0.36 -28.49
C ASN A 165 29.23 -1.52 -29.25
N GLN A 166 29.30 -2.70 -28.66
CA GLN A 166 29.70 -3.89 -29.40
C GLN A 166 28.51 -4.76 -29.72
N PHE A 167 28.49 -5.32 -30.94
CA PHE A 167 27.42 -6.20 -31.40
C PHE A 167 27.91 -7.65 -31.30
N ASN A 168 27.14 -8.51 -30.71
CA ASN A 168 27.30 -9.93 -30.87
C ASN A 168 26.73 -10.32 -32.23
N ALA A 169 27.62 -10.62 -33.20
CA ALA A 169 27.23 -10.89 -34.59
C ALA A 169 26.77 -12.34 -34.81
N SER A 170 26.86 -13.20 -33.81
CA SER A 170 26.63 -14.63 -33.95
C SER A 170 25.77 -15.20 -32.83
N ASP A 171 24.87 -16.12 -33.19
CA ASP A 171 24.09 -16.96 -32.26
C ASP A 171 24.83 -18.26 -31.86
N ALA A 172 26.13 -18.36 -32.21
CA ALA A 172 26.96 -19.48 -31.82
C ALA A 172 26.84 -19.80 -30.32
N PRO A 173 26.67 -21.07 -29.97
CA PRO A 173 26.42 -21.45 -28.57
C PRO A 173 27.64 -21.23 -27.67
N LEU A 174 27.37 -20.95 -26.40
CA LEU A 174 28.30 -21.11 -25.29
C LEU A 174 27.80 -22.31 -24.49
N GLU A 175 28.58 -23.36 -24.47
CA GLU A 175 28.27 -24.54 -23.67
C GLU A 175 28.90 -24.39 -22.27
N LEU A 176 28.17 -24.81 -21.24
CA LEU A 176 28.52 -24.70 -19.83
C LEU A 176 28.43 -26.08 -19.19
N ASP A 177 29.44 -26.44 -18.39
CA ASP A 177 29.49 -27.71 -17.69
C ASP A 177 30.28 -27.57 -16.38
N ASP A 178 30.10 -28.53 -15.47
CA ASP A 178 30.89 -28.71 -14.24
C ASP A 178 31.15 -27.39 -13.47
N LEU A 179 30.08 -26.69 -13.06
CA LEU A 179 30.21 -25.58 -12.11
C LEU A 179 30.60 -26.16 -10.74
N GLY A 180 31.69 -25.70 -10.19
CA GLY A 180 32.21 -26.22 -8.94
C GLY A 180 33.12 -25.28 -8.19
N ALA A 181 33.88 -25.82 -7.27
CA ALA A 181 34.82 -25.11 -6.42
C ALA A 181 36.19 -25.75 -6.49
N VAL A 182 37.21 -24.92 -6.52
CA VAL A 182 38.61 -25.30 -6.30
C VAL A 182 38.89 -25.25 -4.82
N ARG A 183 39.43 -26.33 -4.26
CA ARG A 183 39.82 -26.46 -2.87
C ARG A 183 41.30 -26.05 -2.65
N PRO A 184 41.75 -25.87 -1.40
CA PRO A 184 43.15 -25.54 -1.08
C PRO A 184 44.19 -26.54 -1.61
N ASP A 185 43.81 -27.79 -1.77
CA ASP A 185 44.67 -28.86 -2.34
C ASP A 185 44.73 -28.85 -3.88
N GLY A 186 44.02 -27.89 -4.52
CA GLY A 186 43.90 -27.77 -5.97
C GLY A 186 42.84 -28.73 -6.58
N SER A 187 42.22 -29.59 -5.80
CA SER A 187 41.12 -30.44 -6.30
C SER A 187 39.88 -29.65 -6.62
N VAL A 188 39.11 -30.10 -7.60
CA VAL A 188 37.83 -29.49 -7.99
C VAL A 188 36.69 -30.38 -7.51
N THR A 189 35.76 -29.78 -6.78
CA THR A 189 34.50 -30.43 -6.41
C THR A 189 33.38 -29.83 -7.26
N VAL A 190 32.78 -30.63 -8.14
CA VAL A 190 31.63 -30.24 -8.97
C VAL A 190 30.38 -30.14 -8.10
N ALA A 191 29.70 -29.00 -8.17
CA ALA A 191 28.48 -28.70 -7.46
C ALA A 191 27.24 -28.75 -8.37
N GLU A 192 27.40 -28.44 -9.68
CA GLU A 192 26.32 -28.47 -10.71
C GLU A 192 26.89 -28.92 -12.04
N ARG A 193 26.26 -29.91 -12.67
CA ARG A 193 26.69 -30.53 -13.93
C ARG A 193 25.88 -30.13 -15.13
N PHE A 194 24.93 -29.22 -14.99
CA PHE A 194 24.00 -28.82 -16.07
C PHE A 194 23.22 -29.98 -16.71
N GLU A 195 22.96 -31.02 -15.97
CA GLU A 195 22.17 -32.18 -16.43
C GLU A 195 20.66 -31.96 -16.34
N GLY A 196 20.20 -30.79 -15.89
CA GLY A 196 18.80 -30.40 -15.75
C GLY A 196 18.24 -30.51 -14.33
N GLY A 197 19.10 -30.75 -13.33
CA GLY A 197 18.71 -30.77 -11.90
C GLY A 197 18.44 -29.38 -11.33
N VAL A 198 19.16 -28.38 -11.80
CA VAL A 198 19.00 -26.97 -11.40
C VAL A 198 18.26 -26.20 -12.50
N PRO A 199 17.18 -25.49 -12.18
CA PRO A 199 16.36 -24.77 -13.17
C PRO A 199 16.99 -23.43 -13.57
N TRP A 200 17.98 -23.45 -14.40
CA TRP A 200 18.60 -22.27 -14.95
C TRP A 200 17.69 -21.57 -15.96
N ALA A 201 17.61 -20.25 -15.89
CA ALA A 201 16.85 -19.42 -16.83
C ALA A 201 17.65 -18.19 -17.26
N VAL A 202 17.28 -17.64 -18.40
CA VAL A 202 17.92 -16.42 -18.93
C VAL A 202 17.55 -15.22 -18.06
N LEU A 203 18.55 -14.40 -17.72
CA LEU A 203 18.37 -13.19 -16.92
C LEU A 203 17.41 -12.22 -17.64
N PRO A 204 16.39 -11.70 -16.94
CA PRO A 204 15.48 -10.71 -17.50
C PRO A 204 16.21 -9.46 -17.99
N SER A 205 15.81 -8.94 -19.14
CA SER A 205 16.34 -7.73 -19.76
C SER A 205 15.22 -6.75 -20.06
N PRO A 206 15.44 -5.41 -19.90
CA PRO A 206 14.43 -4.39 -20.21
C PRO A 206 13.98 -4.41 -21.68
N ARG A 207 14.86 -4.86 -22.54
CA ARG A 207 14.55 -5.17 -23.95
C ARG A 207 14.60 -6.68 -24.09
N PRO A 208 13.59 -7.32 -24.72
CA PRO A 208 13.62 -8.75 -24.93
C PRO A 208 14.95 -9.14 -25.56
N SER A 209 15.83 -9.79 -24.79
CA SER A 209 17.17 -10.15 -25.28
C SER A 209 17.06 -11.13 -26.44
N GLY A 210 16.05 -12.01 -26.39
CA GLY A 210 15.92 -13.13 -27.30
C GLY A 210 17.01 -14.19 -27.11
N ASP A 211 17.87 -14.02 -26.10
CA ASP A 211 18.79 -15.05 -25.65
C ASP A 211 18.02 -16.29 -25.21
N ARG A 212 18.60 -17.47 -25.39
CA ARG A 212 17.97 -18.73 -25.02
C ARG A 212 18.94 -19.56 -24.20
N PHE A 213 18.38 -20.36 -23.33
CA PHE A 213 19.12 -21.37 -22.59
C PHE A 213 18.35 -22.70 -22.68
N GLU A 214 19.09 -23.77 -22.95
CA GLU A 214 18.56 -25.12 -23.04
C GLU A 214 19.60 -26.12 -22.55
N PHE A 215 19.17 -27.30 -22.18
CA PHE A 215 20.08 -28.42 -21.91
C PHE A 215 20.19 -29.30 -23.13
N GLY A 216 21.41 -29.56 -23.61
CA GLY A 216 21.70 -30.37 -24.79
C GLY A 216 22.79 -31.39 -24.52
N GLU A 217 23.06 -32.26 -25.48
CA GLU A 217 24.16 -33.24 -25.42
C GLU A 217 25.45 -32.62 -25.94
N ALA A 218 26.55 -32.83 -25.21
CA ALA A 218 27.90 -32.44 -25.66
C ALA A 218 28.59 -33.65 -26.24
N ALA A 219 28.92 -33.57 -27.52
CA ALA A 219 29.59 -34.68 -28.25
C ALA A 219 30.96 -35.01 -27.66
N GLU A 220 31.66 -34.05 -27.06
CA GLU A 220 33.07 -34.20 -26.64
C GLU A 220 33.25 -34.56 -25.16
N ARG A 221 32.26 -34.32 -24.28
CA ARG A 221 32.37 -34.60 -22.86
C ARG A 221 31.52 -35.77 -22.36
N GLY A 222 30.59 -36.25 -23.18
CA GLY A 222 29.75 -37.39 -22.87
C GLY A 222 28.78 -37.08 -21.71
N GLY A 223 27.64 -36.50 -22.01
CA GLY A 223 26.61 -36.08 -21.04
C GLY A 223 25.83 -34.86 -21.52
N ARG A 224 24.94 -34.37 -20.65
CA ARG A 224 24.21 -33.12 -20.94
C ARG A 224 25.03 -31.93 -20.49
N VAL A 225 24.85 -30.81 -21.19
CA VAL A 225 25.48 -29.52 -20.89
C VAL A 225 24.44 -28.41 -20.98
N GLY A 226 24.69 -27.29 -20.32
CA GLY A 226 23.92 -26.07 -20.50
C GLY A 226 24.35 -25.36 -21.78
N ILE A 227 23.42 -25.01 -22.66
CA ILE A 227 23.68 -24.33 -23.93
C ILE A 227 23.05 -22.94 -23.86
N PHE A 228 23.88 -21.90 -23.77
CA PHE A 228 23.44 -20.51 -23.87
C PHE A 228 23.64 -20.02 -25.32
N ARG A 229 22.53 -19.57 -25.94
CA ARG A 229 22.56 -19.00 -27.28
C ARG A 229 22.37 -17.49 -27.21
N PHE A 230 23.36 -16.77 -27.72
CA PHE A 230 23.30 -15.33 -27.84
C PHE A 230 22.36 -14.92 -28.97
N ARG A 231 21.52 -13.93 -28.78
CA ARG A 231 20.81 -13.30 -29.88
C ARG A 231 21.76 -12.42 -30.69
N PRO A 232 21.90 -12.66 -32.02
CA PRO A 232 22.71 -11.81 -32.88
C PRO A 232 22.19 -10.37 -32.95
N GLY A 233 23.08 -9.41 -33.18
CA GLY A 233 22.74 -8.01 -33.41
C GLY A 233 22.32 -7.19 -32.20
N GLN A 234 22.40 -7.75 -31.00
CA GLN A 234 22.22 -6.95 -29.78
C GLN A 234 23.50 -6.25 -29.37
N THR A 235 23.36 -4.97 -29.05
CA THR A 235 24.46 -4.18 -28.46
C THR A 235 24.72 -4.60 -27.03
N GLY A 236 25.93 -4.33 -26.57
CA GLY A 236 26.45 -4.61 -25.26
C GLY A 236 25.49 -4.34 -24.12
N GLY A 237 25.67 -5.05 -23.05
CA GLY A 237 24.84 -5.01 -21.88
C GLY A 237 25.14 -6.17 -20.96
N ARG A 238 24.18 -6.47 -20.14
CA ARG A 238 24.23 -7.58 -19.21
C ARG A 238 23.36 -8.71 -19.69
N ARG A 239 23.96 -9.88 -19.84
CA ARG A 239 23.31 -11.13 -20.16
C ARG A 239 23.65 -12.14 -19.07
N GLY A 240 22.98 -13.26 -19.03
CA GLY A 240 23.35 -14.32 -18.12
C GLY A 240 22.23 -15.27 -17.80
N LEU A 241 22.54 -16.10 -16.83
CA LEU A 241 21.68 -17.13 -16.29
C LEU A 241 21.50 -16.89 -14.79
N PHE A 242 20.30 -17.16 -14.30
CA PHE A 242 20.02 -17.20 -12.88
C PHE A 242 19.24 -18.47 -12.57
N ILE A 243 19.20 -18.88 -11.30
CA ILE A 243 18.44 -20.05 -10.88
C ILE A 243 17.00 -19.60 -10.65
N GLN A 244 16.09 -20.09 -11.49
CA GLN A 244 14.67 -19.79 -11.40
C GLN A 244 13.99 -20.74 -10.41
N ASP A 245 13.21 -20.21 -9.51
CA ASP A 245 12.30 -20.97 -8.67
C ASP A 245 10.85 -20.44 -8.81
N VAL A 246 9.94 -21.00 -8.03
CA VAL A 246 8.53 -20.57 -7.99
C VAL A 246 8.33 -19.13 -7.51
N SER A 247 9.39 -18.51 -6.99
CA SER A 247 9.34 -17.13 -6.48
C SER A 247 9.50 -16.07 -7.57
N VAL A 248 9.84 -16.46 -8.80
CA VAL A 248 10.07 -15.55 -9.95
C VAL A 248 9.08 -15.89 -11.06
N PRO A 249 8.33 -14.90 -11.56
CA PRO A 249 8.36 -13.46 -11.29
C PRO A 249 7.88 -13.09 -9.87
N LEU A 250 8.41 -11.98 -9.34
CA LEU A 250 8.07 -11.51 -7.99
C LEU A 250 6.57 -11.14 -7.92
N PRO A 251 5.81 -11.68 -6.96
CA PRO A 251 4.42 -11.32 -6.79
C PRO A 251 4.30 -9.85 -6.31
N ALA A 252 3.36 -9.14 -6.89
CA ALA A 252 3.08 -7.75 -6.58
C ALA A 252 1.57 -7.51 -6.39
N ILE A 253 1.23 -6.51 -5.58
CA ILE A 253 -0.10 -5.91 -5.56
C ILE A 253 -0.03 -4.64 -6.41
N ALA A 254 -0.98 -4.49 -7.35
CA ALA A 254 -1.08 -3.29 -8.18
C ALA A 254 -2.17 -2.36 -7.64
N THR A 255 -1.98 -1.05 -7.74
CA THR A 255 -3.06 -0.09 -7.53
C THR A 255 -3.98 -0.04 -8.76
N ALA A 256 -5.24 0.38 -8.59
CA ALA A 256 -6.16 0.57 -9.71
C ALA A 256 -5.61 1.56 -10.75
N SER A 257 -4.91 2.61 -10.31
CA SER A 257 -4.23 3.57 -11.18
C SER A 257 -3.12 2.92 -12.03
N PHE A 258 -2.42 1.92 -11.48
CA PHE A 258 -1.44 1.13 -12.24
C PHE A 258 -2.12 0.34 -13.35
N VAL A 259 -3.18 -0.40 -13.04
CA VAL A 259 -3.94 -1.20 -14.01
C VAL A 259 -4.49 -0.32 -15.13
N THR A 260 -5.11 0.81 -14.77
CA THR A 260 -5.69 1.74 -15.74
C THR A 260 -4.65 2.34 -16.68
N ARG A 261 -3.45 2.66 -16.17
CA ARG A 261 -2.40 3.31 -16.96
C ARG A 261 -1.59 2.35 -17.81
N THR A 262 -1.39 1.12 -17.35
CA THR A 262 -0.50 0.15 -18.00
C THR A 262 -1.23 -0.97 -18.74
N GLY A 263 -2.49 -1.22 -18.41
CA GLY A 263 -3.25 -2.39 -18.89
C GLY A 263 -2.84 -3.71 -18.23
N ILE A 264 -1.88 -3.70 -17.29
CA ILE A 264 -1.40 -4.91 -16.61
C ILE A 264 -2.24 -5.14 -15.37
N GLY A 265 -3.24 -6.01 -15.48
CA GLY A 265 -4.12 -6.40 -14.38
C GLY A 265 -3.67 -7.69 -13.68
N LYS A 266 -4.56 -8.27 -12.86
CA LYS A 266 -4.33 -9.52 -12.13
C LYS A 266 -3.91 -10.66 -13.06
N GLY A 267 -2.85 -11.38 -12.68
CA GLY A 267 -2.18 -12.40 -13.51
C GLY A 267 -1.24 -11.84 -14.58
N GLY A 268 -1.28 -10.53 -14.84
CA GLY A 268 -0.40 -9.87 -15.80
C GLY A 268 1.04 -9.77 -15.28
N ARG A 269 1.99 -9.84 -16.20
CA ARG A 269 3.43 -9.81 -15.93
C ARG A 269 4.08 -8.59 -16.54
N GLY A 270 5.15 -8.12 -15.91
CA GLY A 270 5.92 -6.99 -16.38
C GLY A 270 7.36 -7.02 -15.90
N LEU A 271 8.13 -6.07 -16.38
CA LEU A 271 9.52 -5.84 -15.97
C LEU A 271 9.65 -4.43 -15.43
N LEU A 272 10.24 -4.30 -14.26
CA LEU A 272 10.51 -3.03 -13.59
C LEU A 272 12.02 -2.82 -13.49
N THR A 273 12.51 -1.62 -13.75
CA THR A 273 13.94 -1.30 -13.62
C THR A 273 14.19 -0.55 -12.33
N ILE A 274 14.97 -1.14 -11.42
CA ILE A 274 15.42 -0.52 -10.15
C ILE A 274 16.94 -0.46 -10.17
N GLY A 275 17.50 0.73 -10.22
CA GLY A 275 18.93 0.88 -10.45
C GLY A 275 19.34 0.23 -11.78
N GLN A 276 20.22 -0.75 -11.71
CA GLN A 276 20.58 -1.58 -12.86
C GLN A 276 19.89 -2.95 -12.86
N ALA A 277 19.15 -3.30 -11.82
CA ALA A 277 18.41 -4.55 -11.76
C ALA A 277 17.09 -4.47 -12.55
N VAL A 278 16.80 -5.51 -13.31
CA VAL A 278 15.51 -5.72 -13.98
C VAL A 278 14.71 -6.71 -13.16
N VAL A 279 13.63 -6.25 -12.58
CA VAL A 279 12.78 -7.01 -11.66
C VAL A 279 11.58 -7.55 -12.46
N PRO A 280 11.49 -8.86 -12.71
CA PRO A 280 10.30 -9.46 -13.28
C PRO A 280 9.23 -9.57 -12.20
N PHE A 281 8.02 -9.12 -12.48
CA PHE A 281 6.92 -9.19 -11.54
C PHE A 281 5.64 -9.77 -12.16
N GLU A 282 4.77 -10.27 -11.30
CA GLU A 282 3.42 -10.70 -11.64
C GLU A 282 2.42 -10.06 -10.68
N VAL A 283 1.38 -9.43 -11.22
CA VAL A 283 0.31 -8.85 -10.41
C VAL A 283 -0.57 -9.97 -9.85
N ARG A 284 -0.47 -10.22 -8.56
CA ARG A 284 -1.28 -11.24 -7.86
C ARG A 284 -2.63 -10.71 -7.44
N GLU A 285 -2.68 -9.46 -6.99
CA GLU A 285 -3.90 -8.81 -6.52
C GLU A 285 -3.92 -7.34 -6.95
N VAL A 286 -5.13 -6.77 -6.96
CA VAL A 286 -5.34 -5.36 -7.27
C VAL A 286 -6.03 -4.70 -6.08
N ALA A 287 -5.51 -3.56 -5.63
CA ALA A 287 -6.14 -2.72 -4.64
C ALA A 287 -6.66 -1.43 -5.29
N ALA A 288 -7.92 -1.09 -5.06
CA ALA A 288 -8.49 0.18 -5.54
C ALA A 288 -7.73 1.36 -4.92
N HIS A 289 -7.46 1.26 -3.61
CA HIS A 289 -6.66 2.22 -2.86
C HIS A 289 -5.68 1.45 -1.97
N PHE A 290 -4.47 1.98 -1.82
CA PHE A 290 -3.51 1.41 -0.90
C PHE A 290 -2.99 2.51 0.03
N PRO A 291 -2.95 2.28 1.36
CA PRO A 291 -2.46 3.27 2.31
C PRO A 291 -1.06 3.77 1.90
N SER A 292 -0.86 5.08 1.97
CA SER A 292 0.38 5.76 1.59
C SER A 292 0.79 5.72 0.10
N LEU A 293 -0.07 5.21 -0.80
CA LEU A 293 0.12 5.27 -2.26
C LEU A 293 -1.12 5.90 -2.92
N PRO A 294 -1.33 7.20 -2.81
CA PRO A 294 -2.46 7.86 -3.45
C PRO A 294 -2.32 7.82 -4.98
N SER A 295 -3.44 7.67 -5.69
CA SER A 295 -3.45 7.59 -7.16
C SER A 295 -2.96 8.88 -7.84
N GLU A 296 -3.03 10.01 -7.13
CA GLU A 296 -2.50 11.30 -7.59
C GLU A 296 -0.98 11.27 -7.80
N GLU A 297 -0.25 10.52 -6.98
CA GLU A 297 1.20 10.33 -7.13
C GLU A 297 1.55 9.43 -8.31
N GLY A 298 0.56 8.76 -8.92
CA GLY A 298 0.74 7.91 -10.08
C GLY A 298 0.50 6.43 -9.82
N PRO A 299 0.81 5.58 -10.81
CA PRO A 299 0.63 4.14 -10.71
C PRO A 299 1.53 3.53 -9.63
N GLY A 300 1.00 2.59 -8.85
CA GLY A 300 1.71 1.97 -7.73
C GLY A 300 1.82 0.46 -7.81
N LEU A 301 2.96 -0.08 -7.39
CA LEU A 301 3.19 -1.50 -7.17
C LEU A 301 3.73 -1.72 -5.75
N ILE A 302 3.18 -2.72 -5.08
CA ILE A 302 3.57 -3.10 -3.71
C ILE A 302 4.18 -4.50 -3.75
N PHE A 303 5.36 -4.64 -3.13
CA PHE A 303 6.14 -5.87 -3.06
C PHE A 303 6.43 -6.27 -1.62
N ASP A 304 6.74 -7.55 -1.42
CA ASP A 304 7.45 -8.00 -0.22
C ASP A 304 8.87 -7.41 -0.23
N ARG A 305 9.23 -6.72 0.86
CA ARG A 305 10.52 -6.07 1.06
C ARG A 305 11.69 -7.04 0.94
N GLY A 306 11.58 -8.20 1.58
CA GLY A 306 12.65 -9.19 1.60
C GLY A 306 12.95 -9.74 0.21
N ARG A 307 11.91 -10.08 -0.53
CA ARG A 307 12.04 -10.61 -1.91
C ARG A 307 12.58 -9.57 -2.88
N LEU A 308 12.03 -8.34 -2.84
CA LEU A 308 12.51 -7.25 -3.70
C LEU A 308 13.97 -6.93 -3.41
N ARG A 309 14.34 -6.83 -2.12
CA ARG A 309 15.71 -6.59 -1.67
C ARG A 309 16.66 -7.67 -2.19
N ALA A 310 16.34 -8.95 -1.97
CA ALA A 310 17.16 -10.06 -2.43
C ALA A 310 17.42 -10.02 -3.93
N TRP A 311 16.40 -9.70 -4.73
CA TRP A 311 16.54 -9.56 -6.18
C TRP A 311 17.40 -8.36 -6.56
N VAL A 312 17.11 -7.19 -6.01
CA VAL A 312 17.85 -5.96 -6.36
C VAL A 312 19.32 -6.08 -5.92
N GLU A 313 19.61 -6.54 -4.71
CA GLU A 313 20.99 -6.73 -4.23
C GLU A 313 21.76 -7.78 -5.05
N ALA A 314 21.08 -8.82 -5.56
CA ALA A 314 21.71 -9.79 -6.45
C ALA A 314 22.10 -9.19 -7.81
N PHE A 315 21.24 -8.35 -8.40
CA PHE A 315 21.37 -7.94 -9.79
C PHE A 315 21.64 -6.46 -10.04
N ASP A 316 21.62 -5.60 -9.02
CA ASP A 316 22.11 -4.23 -9.14
C ASP A 316 23.63 -4.20 -8.91
N LEU A 317 24.40 -4.11 -10.00
CA LEU A 317 25.86 -4.05 -9.93
C LEU A 317 26.39 -2.60 -9.91
N SER A 318 25.53 -1.62 -9.69
CA SER A 318 25.93 -0.19 -9.63
C SER A 318 26.82 0.15 -8.43
N GLY A 319 26.95 -0.78 -7.49
CA GLY A 319 27.64 -0.55 -6.21
C GLY A 319 26.84 0.29 -5.22
N ARG A 320 25.64 0.75 -5.59
CA ARG A 320 24.75 1.46 -4.66
C ARG A 320 24.07 0.44 -3.75
N ARG A 321 24.05 0.72 -2.46
CA ARG A 321 23.28 -0.10 -1.52
C ARG A 321 21.78 0.15 -1.72
N PHE A 322 21.02 -0.91 -1.84
CA PHE A 322 19.57 -0.85 -1.77
C PHE A 322 19.19 -0.67 -0.30
N ALA A 323 18.81 0.56 0.07
CA ALA A 323 18.60 0.96 1.45
C ALA A 323 17.14 1.36 1.71
N PRO A 324 16.63 1.23 2.95
CA PRO A 324 15.31 1.71 3.30
C PRO A 324 15.22 3.23 3.10
N THR A 325 14.06 3.69 2.65
CA THR A 325 13.80 5.13 2.45
C THR A 325 12.87 5.71 3.49
N GLU A 326 12.07 4.86 4.15
CA GLU A 326 11.11 5.25 5.17
C GLU A 326 11.16 4.31 6.37
N ALA A 327 10.70 4.82 7.50
CA ALA A 327 10.47 4.05 8.70
C ALA A 327 9.03 4.28 9.19
N TRP A 328 8.30 3.21 9.44
CA TRP A 328 6.96 3.25 9.97
C TRP A 328 6.95 2.70 11.38
N PHE A 329 6.31 3.41 12.30
CA PHE A 329 6.21 2.96 13.69
C PHE A 329 4.90 3.39 14.33
N ARG A 330 4.52 2.68 15.36
CA ARG A 330 3.34 2.94 16.19
C ARG A 330 3.79 3.24 17.61
N PHE A 331 3.19 4.27 18.20
CA PHE A 331 3.38 4.54 19.63
C PHE A 331 2.76 3.45 20.49
N ALA A 332 3.37 3.15 21.63
CA ALA A 332 2.80 2.23 22.60
C ALA A 332 1.49 2.80 23.17
N PRO A 333 0.51 1.94 23.54
CA PRO A 333 -0.69 2.40 24.21
C PRO A 333 -0.37 3.17 25.49
N GLY A 334 -1.05 4.28 25.73
CA GLY A 334 -0.91 5.07 26.96
C GLY A 334 0.28 6.04 27.00
N VAL A 335 1.09 6.11 25.93
CA VAL A 335 2.20 7.08 25.85
C VAL A 335 1.65 8.51 25.87
N SER A 336 2.14 9.31 26.83
CA SER A 336 1.75 10.71 27.00
C SER A 336 2.23 11.60 25.85
N PRO A 337 1.65 12.79 25.63
CA PRO A 337 2.10 13.73 24.61
C PRO A 337 3.59 14.12 24.75
N ALA A 338 4.08 14.29 25.98
CA ALA A 338 5.49 14.61 26.24
C ALA A 338 6.44 13.47 25.86
N GLU A 339 6.06 12.22 26.14
CA GLU A 339 6.82 11.04 25.73
C GLU A 339 6.81 10.85 24.22
N ARG A 340 5.67 11.09 23.53
CA ARG A 340 5.62 11.10 22.05
C ARG A 340 6.60 12.09 21.44
N GLU A 341 6.66 13.28 21.99
CA GLU A 341 7.61 14.30 21.56
C GLU A 341 9.06 13.88 21.82
N ALA A 342 9.32 13.19 22.92
CA ALA A 342 10.65 12.62 23.21
C ALA A 342 11.04 11.54 22.19
N VAL A 343 10.13 10.63 21.83
CA VAL A 343 10.32 9.64 20.75
C VAL A 343 10.63 10.35 19.43
N LEU A 344 9.83 11.34 19.04
CA LEU A 344 10.03 12.09 17.79
C LEU A 344 11.39 12.78 17.74
N ARG A 345 11.82 13.38 18.84
CA ARG A 345 13.18 13.97 18.95
C ARG A 345 14.27 12.90 18.92
N GLY A 346 14.02 11.72 19.48
CA GLY A 346 14.97 10.60 19.47
C GLY A 346 15.22 10.06 18.07
N VAL A 347 14.17 9.84 17.28
CA VAL A 347 14.29 9.27 15.92
C VAL A 347 14.88 10.26 14.89
N THR A 348 14.83 11.57 15.17
CA THR A 348 15.47 12.60 14.31
C THR A 348 16.96 12.81 14.60
N ARG A 349 17.49 12.20 15.67
CA ARG A 349 18.91 12.26 16.05
C ARG A 349 19.66 10.99 15.62
N PRO A 350 21.00 11.05 15.55
CA PRO A 350 21.78 9.83 15.38
C PRO A 350 21.45 8.80 16.47
N PRO A 351 21.43 7.49 16.12
CA PRO A 351 21.88 6.89 14.86
C PRO A 351 20.82 6.85 13.73
N LEU A 352 19.54 7.11 14.00
CA LEU A 352 18.46 7.01 12.99
C LEU A 352 18.42 8.20 12.03
N SER A 353 18.56 9.42 12.56
CA SER A 353 18.65 10.68 11.78
C SER A 353 17.54 10.88 10.74
N LEU A 354 16.28 10.54 11.08
CA LEU A 354 15.14 10.71 10.18
C LEU A 354 14.93 12.19 9.86
N GLN A 355 14.96 12.55 8.58
CA GLN A 355 14.89 13.94 8.12
C GLN A 355 13.48 14.53 8.24
N ARG A 356 12.46 13.72 8.06
CA ARG A 356 11.05 14.13 8.15
C ARG A 356 10.26 13.08 8.92
N VAL A 357 9.51 13.55 9.90
CA VAL A 357 8.55 12.70 10.64
C VAL A 357 7.17 13.31 10.48
N THR A 358 6.20 12.49 10.16
CA THR A 358 4.78 12.88 10.06
C THR A 358 3.97 11.97 10.95
N THR A 359 3.23 12.53 11.89
CA THR A 359 2.32 11.76 12.74
C THR A 359 0.89 11.84 12.21
N GLN A 360 0.08 10.84 12.56
CA GLN A 360 -1.35 10.87 12.28
C GLN A 360 -2.03 12.11 12.91
N ALA A 361 -1.62 12.49 14.11
CA ALA A 361 -2.13 13.68 14.79
C ALA A 361 -1.82 14.97 14.00
N ASP A 362 -0.61 15.10 13.44
CA ASP A 362 -0.24 16.25 12.62
C ASP A 362 -1.00 16.28 11.30
N ALA A 363 -1.24 15.12 10.70
CA ALA A 363 -2.03 15.02 9.48
C ALA A 363 -3.49 15.43 9.74
N LEU A 364 -4.09 14.95 10.82
CA LEU A 364 -5.44 15.30 11.24
C LEU A 364 -5.55 16.79 11.57
N ALA A 365 -4.63 17.32 12.39
CA ALA A 365 -4.62 18.75 12.74
C ALA A 365 -4.45 19.67 11.52
N ARG A 366 -3.70 19.24 10.50
CA ARG A 366 -3.60 19.97 9.22
C ARG A 366 -4.92 19.94 8.44
N ALA A 367 -5.59 18.79 8.40
CA ALA A 367 -6.89 18.65 7.76
C ALA A 367 -7.97 19.51 8.47
N GLU A 368 -7.98 19.53 9.81
CA GLU A 368 -8.90 20.33 10.61
C GLU A 368 -8.66 21.85 10.49
N ARG A 369 -7.40 22.25 10.28
CA ARG A 369 -7.04 23.67 10.06
C ARG A 369 -7.34 24.19 8.67
N ASN A 370 -7.72 23.32 7.74
CA ASN A 370 -8.13 23.77 6.40
C ASN A 370 -9.43 24.57 6.54
N PRO A 371 -9.42 25.90 6.26
CA PRO A 371 -10.59 26.74 6.48
C PRO A 371 -11.79 26.34 5.65
N LEU A 372 -11.57 25.70 4.49
CA LEU A 372 -12.64 25.15 3.65
C LEU A 372 -13.34 23.96 4.29
N VAL A 373 -12.60 23.11 5.01
CA VAL A 373 -13.17 21.98 5.75
C VAL A 373 -13.85 22.44 7.03
N ALA A 374 -13.22 23.33 7.79
CA ALA A 374 -13.74 23.82 9.07
C ALA A 374 -14.93 24.80 8.89
N ALA A 375 -14.85 25.73 7.97
CA ALA A 375 -15.90 26.73 7.75
C ALA A 375 -17.00 26.25 6.78
N GLY A 376 -16.65 25.49 5.74
CA GLY A 376 -17.60 25.02 4.73
C GLY A 376 -18.43 23.81 5.15
N GLY A 377 -17.84 22.87 5.90
CA GLY A 377 -18.52 21.63 6.31
C GLY A 377 -19.29 21.79 7.62
N SER A 378 -18.56 21.81 8.75
CA SER A 378 -19.19 21.76 10.08
C SER A 378 -19.94 23.03 10.47
N GLY A 379 -19.43 24.20 10.09
CA GLY A 379 -20.06 25.49 10.41
C GLY A 379 -21.37 25.71 9.66
N ALA A 380 -21.37 25.47 8.34
CA ALA A 380 -22.58 25.60 7.52
C ALA A 380 -23.66 24.57 7.93
N PHE A 381 -23.27 23.34 8.23
CA PHE A 381 -24.21 22.32 8.73
C PHE A 381 -24.76 22.66 10.12
N ALA A 382 -23.95 23.20 11.03
CA ALA A 382 -24.42 23.62 12.34
C ALA A 382 -25.41 24.78 12.24
N LEU A 383 -25.15 25.77 11.38
CA LEU A 383 -26.08 26.88 11.12
C LEU A 383 -27.37 26.40 10.46
N ALA A 384 -27.29 25.49 9.47
CA ALA A 384 -28.47 24.92 8.82
C ALA A 384 -29.32 24.11 9.82
N LEU A 385 -28.70 23.29 10.68
CA LEU A 385 -29.38 22.50 11.70
C LEU A 385 -30.01 23.40 12.76
N GLY A 386 -29.28 24.44 13.22
CA GLY A 386 -29.80 25.44 14.16
C GLY A 386 -30.98 26.22 13.57
N GLY A 387 -30.86 26.70 12.34
CA GLY A 387 -31.95 27.39 11.62
C GLY A 387 -33.19 26.51 11.43
N ALA A 388 -33.00 25.28 10.97
CA ALA A 388 -34.09 24.31 10.83
C ALA A 388 -34.75 23.99 12.17
N GLY A 389 -33.97 23.87 13.26
CA GLY A 389 -34.48 23.68 14.61
C GLY A 389 -35.35 24.84 15.10
N ILE A 390 -34.94 26.09 14.87
CA ILE A 390 -35.73 27.28 15.21
C ILE A 390 -37.03 27.32 14.41
N VAL A 391 -36.98 27.07 13.10
CA VAL A 391 -38.18 27.01 12.25
C VAL A 391 -39.14 25.91 12.69
N ALA A 392 -38.62 24.71 13.02
CA ALA A 392 -39.43 23.62 13.53
C ALA A 392 -40.06 23.97 14.89
N ALA A 393 -39.32 24.56 15.83
CA ALA A 393 -39.81 24.94 17.14
C ALA A 393 -40.92 26.01 17.04
N THR A 394 -40.69 27.05 16.26
CA THR A 394 -41.69 28.11 16.02
C THR A 394 -42.91 27.60 15.31
N GLY A 395 -42.75 26.72 14.30
CA GLY A 395 -43.86 26.06 13.60
C GLY A 395 -44.70 25.18 14.51
N LEU A 396 -44.08 24.36 15.37
CA LEU A 396 -44.77 23.55 16.36
C LEU A 396 -45.53 24.40 17.41
N ALA A 397 -44.91 25.47 17.92
CA ALA A 397 -45.54 26.38 18.86
C ALA A 397 -46.74 27.10 18.28
N ALA A 398 -46.63 27.61 17.04
CA ALA A 398 -47.70 28.25 16.30
C ALA A 398 -48.83 27.26 16.00
N SER A 399 -48.50 26.03 15.58
CA SER A 399 -49.45 24.94 15.35
C SER A 399 -50.24 24.60 16.64
N ALA A 400 -49.55 24.50 17.78
CA ALA A 400 -50.15 24.22 19.08
C ALA A 400 -51.11 25.35 19.47
N GLY A 401 -50.71 26.62 19.34
CA GLY A 401 -51.54 27.77 19.64
C GLY A 401 -52.80 27.85 18.77
N THR A 402 -52.67 27.60 17.46
CA THR A 402 -53.81 27.61 16.53
C THR A 402 -54.71 26.41 16.72
N ALA A 403 -54.21 25.21 17.07
CA ALA A 403 -55.00 24.02 17.38
C ALA A 403 -55.88 24.25 18.57
N VAL A 404 -55.34 24.82 19.69
CA VAL A 404 -56.13 25.17 20.86
C VAL A 404 -57.16 26.25 20.51
N ALA A 405 -56.80 27.28 19.75
CA ALA A 405 -57.70 28.36 19.36
C ALA A 405 -58.88 27.88 18.46
N ARG A 406 -58.62 27.01 17.50
CA ARG A 406 -59.66 26.47 16.59
C ARG A 406 -60.60 25.47 17.27
N ARG A 407 -60.09 24.68 18.22
CA ARG A 407 -60.85 23.63 18.91
C ARG A 407 -61.37 24.07 20.32
N ARG A 408 -61.45 25.40 20.56
CA ARG A 408 -61.85 25.95 21.88
C ARG A 408 -63.22 25.41 22.34
N THR A 409 -64.23 25.37 21.46
CA THR A 409 -65.55 24.86 21.75
C THR A 409 -65.54 23.37 22.05
N GLU A 410 -64.81 22.58 21.30
CA GLU A 410 -64.64 21.13 21.54
C GLU A 410 -64.00 20.86 22.90
N PHE A 411 -62.92 21.59 23.25
CA PHE A 411 -62.27 21.45 24.55
C PHE A 411 -63.15 21.92 25.69
N ALA A 412 -63.96 22.97 25.53
CA ALA A 412 -64.90 23.43 26.53
C ALA A 412 -66.01 22.39 26.79
N VAL A 413 -66.60 21.78 25.71
CA VAL A 413 -67.58 20.70 25.84
C VAL A 413 -66.97 19.46 26.54
N LEU A 414 -65.79 19.03 26.18
CA LEU A 414 -65.12 17.89 26.81
C LEU A 414 -64.86 18.15 28.29
N ARG A 415 -64.53 19.37 28.69
CA ARG A 415 -64.38 19.75 30.10
C ARG A 415 -65.71 19.70 30.87
N VAL A 416 -66.79 20.19 30.29
CA VAL A 416 -68.12 20.09 30.92
C VAL A 416 -68.56 18.62 31.05
N LEU A 417 -68.14 17.73 30.14
CA LEU A 417 -68.35 16.28 30.20
C LEU A 417 -67.42 15.57 31.20
N GLY A 418 -66.55 16.33 31.94
CA GLY A 418 -65.70 15.81 33.00
C GLY A 418 -64.25 15.48 32.62
N SER A 419 -63.83 15.81 31.41
CA SER A 419 -62.44 15.59 31.01
C SER A 419 -61.49 16.52 31.77
N THR A 420 -60.42 15.94 32.32
CA THR A 420 -59.40 16.73 33.04
C THR A 420 -58.48 17.44 32.02
N GLN A 421 -57.84 18.55 32.49
CA GLN A 421 -56.88 19.30 31.67
C GLN A 421 -55.70 18.41 31.21
N LEU A 422 -55.29 17.42 32.03
CA LEU A 422 -54.24 16.49 31.73
C LEU A 422 -54.62 15.57 30.53
N GLN A 423 -55.90 15.13 30.48
CA GLN A 423 -56.41 14.30 29.39
C GLN A 423 -56.45 15.06 28.07
N LEU A 424 -56.82 16.34 28.08
CA LEU A 424 -56.80 17.19 26.88
C LEU A 424 -55.35 17.45 26.38
N THR A 425 -54.44 17.69 27.31
CA THR A 425 -53.02 17.83 26.94
C THR A 425 -52.43 16.52 26.47
N ALA A 426 -52.80 15.38 27.04
CA ALA A 426 -52.34 14.06 26.58
C ALA A 426 -52.84 13.76 25.15
N MET A 427 -54.07 14.16 24.80
CA MET A 427 -54.59 14.03 23.43
C MET A 427 -53.76 14.83 22.43
N LEU A 428 -53.40 16.06 22.73
CA LEU A 428 -52.50 16.88 21.92
C LEU A 428 -51.07 16.27 21.87
N ALA A 429 -50.58 15.73 22.99
CA ALA A 429 -49.28 15.09 23.03
C ALA A 429 -49.19 13.87 22.10
N VAL A 430 -50.24 13.06 22.02
CA VAL A 430 -50.29 11.93 21.07
C VAL A 430 -50.28 12.42 19.61
N GLU A 431 -51.05 13.49 19.32
CA GLU A 431 -51.08 14.09 17.97
C GLU A 431 -49.68 14.58 17.56
N TYR A 432 -48.98 15.31 18.43
CA TYR A 432 -47.61 15.77 18.17
C TYR A 432 -46.60 14.64 18.15
N ALA A 433 -46.73 13.60 18.96
CA ALA A 433 -45.87 12.42 18.93
C ALA A 433 -45.96 11.70 17.58
N LEU A 434 -47.17 11.57 17.02
CA LEU A 434 -47.35 11.00 15.69
C LEU A 434 -46.69 11.86 14.60
N VAL A 435 -46.94 13.17 14.60
CA VAL A 435 -46.32 14.12 13.65
C VAL A 435 -44.81 14.05 13.71
N LEU A 436 -44.21 14.05 14.92
CA LEU A 436 -42.77 13.93 15.13
C LEU A 436 -42.24 12.58 14.63
N THR A 437 -42.92 11.48 14.90
CA THR A 437 -42.50 10.16 14.48
C THR A 437 -42.45 10.06 12.94
N PHE A 438 -43.50 10.51 12.28
CA PHE A 438 -43.56 10.52 10.80
C PHE A 438 -42.53 11.53 10.21
N GLY A 439 -42.38 12.69 10.83
CA GLY A 439 -41.40 13.72 10.44
C GLY A 439 -39.96 13.23 10.56
N LEU A 440 -39.64 12.58 11.69
CA LEU A 440 -38.32 12.00 11.91
C LEU A 440 -38.01 10.84 10.95
N ALA A 441 -38.99 9.93 10.77
CA ALA A 441 -38.83 8.80 9.86
C ALA A 441 -38.64 9.26 8.39
N GLY A 442 -39.46 10.19 7.94
CA GLY A 442 -39.38 10.77 6.60
C GLY A 442 -38.08 11.58 6.41
N GLY A 443 -37.75 12.43 7.40
CA GLY A 443 -36.52 13.21 7.39
C GLY A 443 -35.25 12.37 7.39
N PHE A 444 -35.24 11.28 8.14
CA PHE A 444 -34.13 10.31 8.13
C PHE A 444 -34.00 9.62 6.76
N GLY A 445 -35.11 9.17 6.18
CA GLY A 445 -35.13 8.52 4.86
C GLY A 445 -34.61 9.44 3.75
N ILE A 446 -35.19 10.65 3.65
CA ILE A 446 -34.81 11.66 2.65
C ILE A 446 -33.37 12.13 2.90
N GLY A 447 -33.00 12.43 4.14
CA GLY A 447 -31.64 12.87 4.49
C GLY A 447 -30.59 11.83 4.15
N SER A 448 -30.85 10.54 4.44
CA SER A 448 -29.94 9.44 4.10
C SER A 448 -29.79 9.27 2.57
N ALA A 449 -30.86 9.37 1.82
CA ALA A 449 -30.84 9.27 0.36
C ALA A 449 -30.07 10.46 -0.26
N LEU A 450 -30.36 11.68 0.20
CA LEU A 450 -29.71 12.90 -0.27
C LEU A 450 -28.23 12.93 0.06
N SER A 451 -27.83 12.52 1.27
CA SER A 451 -26.43 12.43 1.68
C SER A 451 -25.63 11.47 0.81
N ARG A 452 -26.19 10.31 0.46
CA ARG A 452 -25.52 9.36 -0.45
C ARG A 452 -25.29 9.94 -1.85
N HIS A 453 -26.20 10.75 -2.34
CA HIS A 453 -26.07 11.39 -3.65
C HIS A 453 -25.11 12.59 -3.61
N LEU A 454 -25.20 13.44 -2.58
CA LEU A 454 -24.34 14.62 -2.43
C LEU A 454 -22.87 14.25 -2.21
N LEU A 455 -22.59 13.16 -1.47
CA LEU A 455 -21.22 12.71 -1.27
C LEU A 455 -20.44 12.44 -2.56
N ARG A 456 -21.13 12.04 -3.63
CA ARG A 456 -20.49 11.87 -4.95
C ARG A 456 -19.94 13.18 -5.51
N PHE A 457 -20.59 14.30 -5.23
CA PHE A 457 -20.17 15.63 -5.68
C PHE A 457 -19.17 16.29 -4.72
N LEU A 458 -19.16 15.87 -3.45
CA LEU A 458 -18.23 16.38 -2.43
C LEU A 458 -16.91 15.60 -2.37
N ASN A 459 -16.80 14.49 -3.11
CA ASN A 459 -15.59 13.67 -3.20
C ASN A 459 -14.57 14.28 -4.20
N VAL A 460 -14.38 15.59 -4.17
CA VAL A 460 -13.35 16.29 -4.92
C VAL A 460 -12.56 17.19 -3.97
N ASP A 461 -11.27 17.30 -4.22
CA ASP A 461 -10.39 18.22 -3.49
C ASP A 461 -10.58 19.68 -3.96
N ASP A 462 -9.84 20.60 -3.38
CA ASP A 462 -9.81 22.02 -3.73
C ASP A 462 -9.30 22.31 -5.17
N ARG A 463 -8.74 21.30 -5.84
CA ARG A 463 -8.29 21.33 -7.24
C ARG A 463 -9.26 20.66 -8.20
N GLY A 464 -10.40 20.16 -7.69
CA GLY A 464 -11.38 19.42 -8.49
C GLY A 464 -10.98 17.99 -8.81
N MET A 465 -9.93 17.45 -8.17
CA MET A 465 -9.53 16.06 -8.32
C MET A 465 -10.34 15.16 -7.38
N PRO A 466 -10.64 13.91 -7.77
CA PRO A 466 -11.32 12.97 -6.89
C PRO A 466 -10.57 12.77 -5.57
N LEU A 467 -11.25 12.93 -4.44
CA LEU A 467 -10.67 12.71 -3.12
C LEU A 467 -10.32 11.23 -2.94
N GLU A 468 -9.09 10.93 -2.58
CA GLU A 468 -8.62 9.57 -2.32
C GLU A 468 -8.10 9.39 -0.88
N PRO A 469 -8.61 8.40 -0.19
CA PRO A 469 -9.75 7.53 -0.51
C PRO A 469 -11.08 8.28 -0.44
N PRO A 470 -12.10 7.87 -1.24
CA PRO A 470 -13.37 8.58 -1.29
C PRO A 470 -14.04 8.58 0.09
N ALA A 471 -14.67 9.71 0.43
CA ALA A 471 -15.41 9.85 1.67
C ALA A 471 -16.61 8.89 1.67
N ARG A 472 -16.88 8.26 2.81
CA ARG A 472 -18.04 7.39 3.02
C ARG A 472 -19.04 8.04 3.95
N PHE A 473 -20.31 7.82 3.68
CA PHE A 473 -21.36 8.16 4.62
C PHE A 473 -21.29 7.22 5.84
N VAL A 474 -21.04 7.80 7.01
CA VAL A 474 -21.12 7.11 8.29
C VAL A 474 -22.24 7.75 9.09
N PHE A 475 -23.22 6.94 9.51
CA PHE A 475 -24.29 7.40 10.38
C PHE A 475 -23.75 7.52 11.81
N GLU A 476 -23.68 8.74 12.31
CA GLU A 476 -23.31 9.00 13.69
C GLU A 476 -24.54 9.09 14.58
N GLY A 477 -24.76 8.06 15.40
CA GLY A 477 -25.94 7.96 16.25
C GLY A 477 -26.05 9.08 17.28
N SER A 478 -24.93 9.65 17.75
CA SER A 478 -24.88 10.78 18.69
C SER A 478 -25.48 12.05 18.08
N ALA A 479 -25.14 12.40 16.85
CA ALA A 479 -25.70 13.56 16.15
C ALA A 479 -27.21 13.40 15.89
N ALA A 480 -27.64 12.20 15.51
CA ALA A 480 -29.06 11.90 15.34
C ALA A 480 -29.84 11.99 16.66
N ALA A 481 -29.27 11.50 17.76
CA ALA A 481 -29.86 11.60 19.09
C ALA A 481 -30.00 13.06 19.55
N LEU A 482 -28.99 13.91 19.29
CA LEU A 482 -29.05 15.34 19.58
C LEU A 482 -30.16 16.04 18.78
N ALA A 483 -30.28 15.76 17.48
CA ALA A 483 -31.33 16.32 16.64
C ALA A 483 -32.72 15.88 17.09
N ALA A 484 -32.90 14.59 17.39
CA ALA A 484 -34.15 14.06 17.93
C ALA A 484 -34.50 14.67 19.30
N GLY A 485 -33.51 14.83 20.18
CA GLY A 485 -33.66 15.48 21.48
C GLY A 485 -34.07 16.96 21.38
N ALA A 486 -33.48 17.70 20.44
CA ALA A 486 -33.84 19.08 20.18
C ALA A 486 -35.30 19.23 19.69
N LEU A 487 -35.73 18.35 18.78
CA LEU A 487 -37.12 18.32 18.29
C LEU A 487 -38.10 17.90 19.39
N ALA A 488 -37.76 16.93 20.24
CA ALA A 488 -38.55 16.55 21.37
C ALA A 488 -38.69 17.69 22.39
N GLY A 489 -37.61 18.44 22.64
CA GLY A 489 -37.62 19.65 23.49
C GLY A 489 -38.53 20.75 22.89
N ALA A 490 -38.46 20.98 21.57
CA ALA A 490 -39.36 21.91 20.89
C ALA A 490 -40.83 21.51 21.02
N ALA A 491 -41.16 20.22 20.88
CA ALA A 491 -42.51 19.70 21.07
C ALA A 491 -42.98 19.84 22.52
N ALA A 492 -42.12 19.56 23.49
CA ALA A 492 -42.45 19.76 24.90
C ALA A 492 -42.76 21.23 25.20
N LEU A 493 -41.99 22.20 24.63
CA LEU A 493 -42.27 23.61 24.72
C LEU A 493 -43.64 23.97 24.10
N ALA A 494 -43.94 23.44 22.91
CA ALA A 494 -45.23 23.66 22.25
C ALA A 494 -46.40 23.15 23.08
N LEU A 495 -46.26 21.97 23.70
CA LEU A 495 -47.24 21.41 24.62
C LEU A 495 -47.38 22.24 25.88
N ALA A 496 -46.31 22.78 26.43
CA ALA A 496 -46.34 23.70 27.58
C ALA A 496 -47.14 24.99 27.23
N VAL A 497 -46.91 25.55 26.04
CA VAL A 497 -47.68 26.70 25.55
C VAL A 497 -49.16 26.34 25.39
N ALA A 498 -49.47 25.19 24.80
CA ALA A 498 -50.86 24.69 24.64
C ALA A 498 -51.53 24.50 26.02
N TRP A 499 -50.81 23.88 26.97
CA TRP A 499 -51.32 23.67 28.32
C TRP A 499 -51.57 25.00 29.04
N TRP A 500 -50.69 26.02 28.88
CA TRP A 500 -50.87 27.36 29.45
C TRP A 500 -52.09 28.05 28.84
N GLN A 501 -52.32 27.92 27.52
CA GLN A 501 -53.51 28.48 26.86
C GLN A 501 -54.79 27.77 27.31
N LEU A 502 -54.78 26.45 27.45
CA LEU A 502 -55.93 25.67 27.97
C LEU A 502 -56.26 26.05 29.39
N ARG A 503 -55.31 26.41 30.22
CA ARG A 503 -55.55 26.93 31.61
C ARG A 503 -56.26 28.27 31.63
N ARG A 504 -56.05 29.09 30.61
CA ARG A 504 -56.66 30.44 30.52
C ARG A 504 -58.01 30.45 29.81
N LEU A 505 -58.51 29.31 29.35
CA LEU A 505 -59.83 29.22 28.79
C LEU A 505 -60.89 29.41 29.87
N ASP A 506 -61.73 30.44 29.71
CA ASP A 506 -62.96 30.61 30.52
C ASP A 506 -64.08 29.84 29.80
N ASP A 507 -64.37 28.63 30.32
CA ASP A 507 -65.30 27.69 29.73
C ASP A 507 -66.72 28.30 29.65
N ALA A 508 -67.10 29.17 30.62
CA ALA A 508 -68.41 29.81 30.64
C ALA A 508 -68.57 30.94 29.60
N ALA A 509 -67.47 31.65 29.29
CA ALA A 509 -67.47 32.68 28.28
C ALA A 509 -67.47 32.10 26.84
N VAL A 510 -66.76 30.99 26.63
CA VAL A 510 -66.68 30.29 25.30
C VAL A 510 -68.00 29.67 24.93
N LEU A 511 -68.74 29.03 25.86
CA LEU A 511 -70.05 28.43 25.59
C LEU A 511 -71.11 29.48 25.34
N ARG A 512 -71.07 30.68 25.97
CA ARG A 512 -71.97 31.77 25.68
C ARG A 512 -71.78 32.40 24.32
N MET A 513 -70.55 32.46 23.79
CA MET A 513 -70.25 32.96 22.46
C MET A 513 -70.70 31.98 21.37
N GLY A 514 -70.59 30.64 21.56
CA GLY A 514 -71.08 29.62 20.65
C GLY A 514 -72.60 29.67 20.44
N TYR A 515 -73.38 30.04 21.44
CA TYR A 515 -74.81 30.13 21.37
C TYR A 515 -75.32 31.38 20.56
N ASN A 516 -74.47 32.40 20.39
CA ASN A 516 -74.78 33.60 19.64
C ASN A 516 -74.43 33.56 18.13
N ILE A 517 -73.75 32.52 17.63
CA ILE A 517 -73.37 32.36 16.24
C ILE A 517 -74.42 31.56 15.42
N GLU A 518 -75.34 30.86 16.09
CA GLU A 518 -76.47 30.09 15.47
C GLU A 518 -77.77 30.87 15.42
N ARG A 519 -77.75 32.20 15.62
CA ARG A 519 -78.98 33.01 15.41
C ARG A 519 -78.79 33.99 14.22
#